data_97d7569f9d1a1103f0ff91509f64d849
#
_entry.id   97d7569f9d1a1103f0ff91509f64d849
#
_cell.length_a   1.000
_cell.length_b   1.000
_cell.length_c   1.000
_cell.angle_alpha   90.00
_cell.angle_beta   90.00
_cell.angle_gamma   90.00
#
_symmetry.space_group_name_H-M   'P 1'
#
loop_
_entity.id
_entity.type
_entity.pdbx_description
1 polymer ?
#
loop_
_entity_poly.entity_id
_entity_poly.type
_entity_poly.pdbx_seq_one_letter_code
_entity_poly.pdbx_strand_id
1 'polypeptide(L)'
;LTGKLMETPKQTSLSSVLTGLLARSGRGIIRKAVDVAMRMMGEQFVTGETIEEALEHAKPFEHKGFRYSYDMLGEAALTEHDAERYYNDYTQAIHAIGKASNGRGVYDGPGISIKLSALHPRYQRAQIARVHHELYNKVFELACLAKQYNIGLNIDAEESERLEISLELLERLCFEPKLADWKGIGFVIQAYQKRCFYVVDYIVDLAKRSNKRLMIRLVKGAYWDSEIKKAQIDGMTDYPVFTRKV
;
A
#
# COMPACT_ATOMS: atom_id res chain seq x y z
N LEU A 1 24.78 19.89 3.34
CA LEU A 1 24.04 20.81 2.46
C LEU A 1 23.57 22.08 3.19
N THR A 2 23.21 22.01 4.46
CA THR A 2 22.77 23.16 5.28
C THR A 2 23.93 24.08 5.68
N GLY A 3 25.18 23.60 5.72
CA GLY A 3 26.35 24.42 6.06
C GLY A 3 26.76 25.43 4.97
N LYS A 4 26.43 25.17 3.70
CA LYS A 4 26.76 26.07 2.59
C LYS A 4 25.73 27.19 2.35
N LEU A 5 24.54 27.10 2.93
CA LEU A 5 23.49 28.13 2.84
C LEU A 5 23.68 29.28 3.85
N MET A 6 24.74 29.21 4.68
CA MET A 6 25.01 30.21 5.74
C MET A 6 26.13 31.22 5.39
N GLU A 7 26.72 31.20 4.19
CA GLU A 7 27.62 32.25 3.75
C GLU A 7 26.82 33.39 3.12
N THR A 8 26.81 34.51 3.80
CA THR A 8 25.98 35.68 3.63
C THR A 8 26.39 36.63 2.50
N PRO A 9 25.44 37.19 1.74
CA PRO A 9 25.57 38.54 1.16
C PRO A 9 24.96 39.55 2.13
N LYS A 10 25.66 40.66 2.31
CA LYS A 10 25.22 41.84 3.08
C LYS A 10 24.02 42.51 2.40
N GLN A 11 22.83 42.22 2.82
CA GLN A 11 21.64 43.05 2.62
C GLN A 11 20.69 42.89 3.79
N THR A 12 20.33 43.98 4.41
CA THR A 12 19.37 44.11 5.49
C THR A 12 17.94 43.84 4.99
N SER A 13 17.57 42.60 4.93
CA SER A 13 16.19 42.15 4.66
C SER A 13 15.73 41.24 5.79
N LEU A 14 14.43 41.09 5.93
CA LEU A 14 13.81 40.16 6.91
C LEU A 14 14.45 38.74 6.85
N SER A 15 14.95 38.34 5.68
CA SER A 15 15.68 37.06 5.49
C SER A 15 17.01 37.04 6.24
N SER A 16 17.75 38.15 6.36
CA SER A 16 19.02 38.19 7.07
C SER A 16 18.85 38.15 8.60
N VAL A 17 17.75 38.72 9.11
CA VAL A 17 17.40 38.63 10.53
C VAL A 17 16.96 37.21 10.90
N LEU A 18 16.16 36.58 10.04
CA LEU A 18 15.76 35.20 10.19
C LEU A 18 16.96 34.22 10.10
N THR A 19 17.87 34.47 9.16
CA THR A 19 19.10 33.64 9.02
C THR A 19 20.03 33.84 10.23
N GLY A 20 20.12 35.09 10.74
CA GLY A 20 20.90 35.38 11.95
C GLY A 20 20.30 34.81 13.24
N LEU A 21 18.98 34.75 13.34
CA LEU A 21 18.27 34.09 14.42
C LEU A 21 18.42 32.56 14.34
N LEU A 22 18.33 31.98 13.16
CA LEU A 22 18.55 30.55 12.91
C LEU A 22 20.00 30.13 13.20
N ALA A 23 20.99 30.98 12.85
CA ALA A 23 22.40 30.70 13.14
C ALA A 23 22.76 30.78 14.63
N ARG A 24 22.06 31.65 15.40
CA ARG A 24 22.18 31.77 16.86
C ARG A 24 21.36 30.73 17.63
N SER A 25 20.30 30.21 17.02
CA SER A 25 19.53 29.10 17.57
C SER A 25 20.35 27.82 17.39
N GLY A 26 20.90 27.26 18.44
CA GLY A 26 21.76 26.09 18.36
C GLY A 26 21.14 24.94 17.57
N ARG A 27 21.98 24.05 17.03
CA ARG A 27 21.60 22.88 16.19
C ARG A 27 20.34 22.12 16.66
N GLY A 28 20.05 22.15 17.96
CA GLY A 28 18.86 21.50 18.55
C GLY A 28 17.53 22.16 18.16
N ILE A 29 17.50 23.48 18.01
CA ILE A 29 16.26 24.21 17.62
C ILE A 29 15.99 24.02 16.14
N ILE A 30 17.04 24.07 15.30
CA ILE A 30 16.91 23.82 13.85
C ILE A 30 16.40 22.40 13.61
N ARG A 31 16.96 21.43 14.33
CA ARG A 31 16.52 20.02 14.23
C ARG A 31 15.06 19.87 14.62
N LYS A 32 14.65 20.43 15.75
CA LYS A 32 13.23 20.42 16.16
C LYS A 32 12.30 21.10 15.15
N ALA A 33 12.71 22.21 14.58
CA ALA A 33 11.91 22.91 13.56
C ALA A 33 11.78 22.08 12.26
N VAL A 34 12.86 21.41 11.85
CA VAL A 34 12.83 20.48 10.71
C VAL A 34 11.96 19.27 11.02
N ASP A 35 12.09 18.69 12.20
CA ASP A 35 11.28 17.54 12.64
C ASP A 35 9.78 17.90 12.67
N VAL A 36 9.42 19.09 13.17
CA VAL A 36 8.04 19.58 13.15
C VAL A 36 7.54 19.81 11.72
N ALA A 37 8.35 20.44 10.86
CA ALA A 37 7.97 20.65 9.46
C ALA A 37 7.83 19.33 8.69
N MET A 38 8.71 18.37 8.92
CA MET A 38 8.60 17.02 8.34
C MET A 38 7.36 16.28 8.84
N ARG A 39 7.04 16.41 10.13
CA ARG A 39 5.84 15.85 10.72
C ARG A 39 4.58 16.44 10.11
N MET A 40 4.49 17.77 10.01
CA MET A 40 3.35 18.44 9.38
C MET A 40 3.17 18.07 7.90
N MET A 41 4.25 17.85 7.16
CA MET A 41 4.18 17.33 5.79
C MET A 41 3.80 15.85 5.78
N GLY A 42 4.34 15.09 6.70
CA GLY A 42 4.03 13.65 6.83
C GLY A 42 2.56 13.39 7.15
N GLU A 43 1.96 14.20 8.01
CA GLU A 43 0.55 14.09 8.43
C GLU A 43 -0.45 14.21 7.25
N GLN A 44 -0.04 14.80 6.12
CA GLN A 44 -0.85 14.84 4.90
C GLN A 44 -0.89 13.47 4.16
N PHE A 45 0.09 12.61 4.39
CA PHE A 45 0.26 11.35 3.68
C PHE A 45 0.23 10.13 4.59
N VAL A 46 0.55 10.30 5.87
CA VAL A 46 0.62 9.23 6.87
C VAL A 46 -0.34 9.55 8.01
N THR A 47 -1.38 8.74 8.13
CA THR A 47 -2.46 8.97 9.10
C THR A 47 -2.03 8.66 10.55
N GLY A 48 -0.97 7.88 10.76
CA GLY A 48 -0.41 7.55 12.07
C GLY A 48 0.86 6.72 11.93
N GLU A 49 1.71 6.72 12.95
CA GLU A 49 2.91 5.89 13.03
C GLU A 49 2.56 4.44 13.44
N THR A 50 1.42 4.28 14.13
CA THR A 50 0.85 2.98 14.51
C THR A 50 -0.58 2.84 13.99
N ILE A 51 -1.06 1.59 13.92
CA ILE A 51 -2.44 1.34 13.49
C ILE A 51 -3.46 1.94 14.46
N GLU A 52 -3.15 1.96 15.75
CA GLU A 52 -3.99 2.56 16.79
C GLU A 52 -4.13 4.07 16.61
N GLU A 53 -3.03 4.77 16.33
CA GLU A 53 -3.05 6.20 16.00
C GLU A 53 -3.86 6.47 14.74
N ALA A 54 -3.65 5.68 13.69
CA ALA A 54 -4.39 5.81 12.45
C ALA A 54 -5.90 5.62 12.64
N LEU A 55 -6.30 4.63 13.43
CA LEU A 55 -7.69 4.39 13.80
C LEU A 55 -8.29 5.55 14.60
N GLU A 56 -7.54 6.13 15.52
CA GLU A 56 -8.00 7.28 16.31
C GLU A 56 -8.18 8.52 15.43
N HIS A 57 -7.22 8.81 14.56
CA HIS A 57 -7.29 9.94 13.63
C HIS A 57 -8.42 9.80 12.60
N ALA A 58 -8.84 8.58 12.27
CA ALA A 58 -9.95 8.33 11.34
C ALA A 58 -11.33 8.64 11.94
N LYS A 59 -11.53 8.52 13.26
CA LYS A 59 -12.85 8.65 13.92
C LYS A 59 -13.64 9.91 13.55
N PRO A 60 -13.05 11.14 13.59
CA PRO A 60 -13.80 12.35 13.23
C PRO A 60 -14.31 12.34 11.79
N PHE A 61 -13.61 11.67 10.90
CA PHE A 61 -13.98 11.57 9.48
C PHE A 61 -14.98 10.43 9.24
N GLU A 62 -14.87 9.32 9.97
CA GLU A 62 -15.87 8.25 9.94
C GLU A 62 -17.27 8.78 10.31
N HIS A 63 -17.36 9.68 11.28
CA HIS A 63 -18.61 10.38 11.63
C HIS A 63 -19.17 11.24 10.48
N LYS A 64 -18.31 11.70 9.58
CA LYS A 64 -18.70 12.42 8.36
C LYS A 64 -19.04 11.50 7.18
N GLY A 65 -19.00 10.19 7.39
CA GLY A 65 -19.34 9.19 6.37
C GLY A 65 -18.14 8.63 5.59
N PHE A 66 -16.90 9.01 5.93
CA PHE A 66 -15.71 8.41 5.30
C PHE A 66 -15.55 6.95 5.71
N ARG A 67 -14.98 6.15 4.80
CA ARG A 67 -14.60 4.76 5.04
C ARG A 67 -13.12 4.61 4.72
N TYR A 68 -12.45 3.74 5.46
CA TYR A 68 -10.99 3.59 5.37
C TYR A 68 -10.60 2.16 5.00
N SER A 69 -9.63 2.06 4.10
CA SER A 69 -8.80 0.88 3.91
C SER A 69 -7.39 1.26 4.34
N TYR A 70 -6.91 0.69 5.43
CA TYR A 70 -5.59 1.00 5.97
C TYR A 70 -4.53 0.29 5.15
N ASP A 71 -3.48 1.03 4.78
CA ASP A 71 -2.32 0.53 4.08
C ASP A 71 -1.09 0.77 4.96
N MET A 72 -0.38 -0.28 5.31
CA MET A 72 0.81 -0.19 6.13
C MET A 72 2.02 0.12 5.25
N LEU A 73 2.88 1.02 5.71
CA LEU A 73 4.14 1.29 5.06
C LEU A 73 5.05 0.06 5.15
N GLY A 74 5.57 -0.34 4.01
CA GLY A 74 6.48 -1.48 3.86
C GLY A 74 6.08 -2.35 2.67
N GLU A 75 7.06 -2.59 1.81
CA GLU A 75 6.95 -3.45 0.63
C GLU A 75 8.31 -4.04 0.32
N ALA A 76 8.37 -4.98 -0.61
CA ALA A 76 9.60 -5.56 -1.11
C ALA A 76 10.52 -6.11 0.00
N ALA A 77 10.02 -7.11 0.77
CA ALA A 77 10.84 -7.84 1.72
C ALA A 77 12.11 -8.37 1.02
N LEU A 78 13.27 -8.11 1.57
CA LEU A 78 14.54 -8.57 1.02
C LEU A 78 14.95 -9.94 1.59
N THR A 79 14.52 -10.21 2.81
CA THR A 79 14.83 -11.44 3.53
C THR A 79 13.56 -12.10 4.08
N GLU A 80 13.64 -13.39 4.45
CA GLU A 80 12.54 -14.06 5.12
C GLU A 80 12.21 -13.41 6.47
N HIS A 81 13.22 -12.89 7.15
CA HIS A 81 13.03 -12.15 8.39
C HIS A 81 12.20 -10.88 8.19
N ASP A 82 12.41 -10.14 7.09
CA ASP A 82 11.57 -8.99 6.74
C ASP A 82 10.14 -9.43 6.44
N ALA A 83 9.97 -10.50 5.67
CA ALA A 83 8.66 -11.04 5.32
C ALA A 83 7.88 -11.51 6.55
N GLU A 84 8.55 -12.12 7.52
CA GLU A 84 7.94 -12.53 8.78
C GLU A 84 7.53 -11.33 9.64
N ARG A 85 8.38 -10.31 9.71
CA ARG A 85 8.06 -9.06 10.40
C ARG A 85 6.80 -8.42 9.80
N TYR A 86 6.74 -8.23 8.48
CA TYR A 86 5.56 -7.65 7.81
C TYR A 86 4.31 -8.52 7.97
N TYR A 87 4.44 -9.84 7.95
CA TYR A 87 3.33 -10.74 8.22
C TYR A 87 2.75 -10.53 9.62
N ASN A 88 3.62 -10.39 10.63
CA ASN A 88 3.22 -10.11 12.00
C ASN A 88 2.57 -8.72 12.13
N ASP A 89 3.13 -7.72 11.45
CA ASP A 89 2.58 -6.36 11.42
C ASP A 89 1.16 -6.36 10.79
N TYR A 90 0.96 -7.04 9.67
CA TYR A 90 -0.37 -7.21 9.07
C TYR A 90 -1.34 -7.95 9.99
N THR A 91 -0.87 -8.99 10.67
CA THR A 91 -1.70 -9.75 11.62
C THR A 91 -2.18 -8.86 12.77
N GLN A 92 -1.28 -8.07 13.37
CA GLN A 92 -1.61 -7.12 14.43
C GLN A 92 -2.58 -6.03 13.92
N ALA A 93 -2.32 -5.49 12.73
CA ALA A 93 -3.19 -4.49 12.13
C ALA A 93 -4.61 -5.03 11.87
N ILE A 94 -4.74 -6.26 11.35
CA ILE A 94 -6.06 -6.90 11.14
C ILE A 94 -6.80 -7.05 12.48
N HIS A 95 -6.11 -7.44 13.55
CA HIS A 95 -6.72 -7.52 14.87
C HIS A 95 -7.20 -6.16 15.39
N ALA A 96 -6.41 -5.11 15.23
CA ALA A 96 -6.79 -3.76 15.66
C ALA A 96 -7.96 -3.21 14.83
N ILE A 97 -7.89 -3.30 13.49
CA ILE A 97 -8.94 -2.88 12.56
C ILE A 97 -10.22 -3.68 12.80
N GLY A 98 -10.09 -4.99 12.98
CA GLY A 98 -11.22 -5.88 13.23
C GLY A 98 -11.99 -5.53 14.50
N LYS A 99 -11.29 -5.23 15.59
CA LYS A 99 -11.89 -4.73 16.84
C LYS A 99 -12.57 -3.37 16.62
N ALA A 100 -11.88 -2.43 15.93
CA ALA A 100 -12.40 -1.11 15.65
C ALA A 100 -13.60 -1.13 14.68
N SER A 101 -13.71 -2.16 13.84
CA SER A 101 -14.86 -2.37 12.95
C SER A 101 -16.18 -2.53 13.72
N ASN A 102 -16.13 -3.05 14.92
CA ASN A 102 -17.31 -3.26 15.78
C ASN A 102 -18.49 -3.94 15.06
N GLY A 103 -18.18 -4.94 14.21
CA GLY A 103 -19.18 -5.70 13.48
C GLY A 103 -19.87 -4.98 12.32
N ARG A 104 -19.40 -3.80 11.89
CA ARG A 104 -19.99 -3.03 10.78
C ARG A 104 -19.92 -3.75 9.42
N GLY A 105 -19.06 -4.75 9.32
CA GLY A 105 -18.93 -5.56 8.11
C GLY A 105 -18.05 -4.92 7.02
N VAL A 106 -17.96 -5.63 5.90
CA VAL A 106 -17.01 -5.33 4.80
C VAL A 106 -17.21 -3.97 4.14
N TYR A 107 -18.46 -3.48 4.08
CA TYR A 107 -18.78 -2.27 3.32
C TYR A 107 -18.80 -1.01 4.19
N ASP A 108 -19.26 -1.13 5.42
CA ASP A 108 -19.42 0.01 6.33
C ASP A 108 -18.29 0.12 7.35
N GLY A 109 -17.57 -0.97 7.57
CA GLY A 109 -16.40 -1.01 8.43
C GLY A 109 -15.10 -0.67 7.72
N PRO A 110 -14.04 -0.44 8.49
CA PRO A 110 -12.69 -0.30 7.94
C PRO A 110 -12.17 -1.63 7.38
N GLY A 111 -11.24 -1.54 6.43
CA GLY A 111 -10.53 -2.68 5.87
C GLY A 111 -9.03 -2.47 5.85
N ILE A 112 -8.30 -3.42 5.27
CA ILE A 112 -6.84 -3.38 5.13
C ILE A 112 -6.44 -3.64 3.68
N SER A 113 -5.35 -3.01 3.24
CA SER A 113 -4.63 -3.33 2.01
C SER A 113 -3.31 -4.00 2.35
N ILE A 114 -2.95 -5.03 1.59
CA ILE A 114 -1.69 -5.76 1.75
C ILE A 114 -0.89 -5.76 0.45
N LYS A 115 0.43 -5.73 0.56
CA LYS A 115 1.36 -5.90 -0.56
C LYS A 115 1.98 -7.30 -0.52
N LEU A 116 1.86 -8.02 -1.61
CA LEU A 116 2.36 -9.40 -1.69
C LEU A 116 3.89 -9.45 -1.58
N SER A 117 4.58 -8.41 -2.07
CA SER A 117 6.03 -8.29 -1.96
C SER A 117 6.54 -8.11 -0.52
N ALA A 118 5.70 -7.62 0.38
CA ALA A 118 6.02 -7.54 1.79
C ALA A 118 6.03 -8.93 2.47
N LEU A 119 5.28 -9.89 1.92
CA LEU A 119 5.07 -11.20 2.53
C LEU A 119 6.03 -12.29 2.05
N HIS A 120 6.82 -12.00 0.98
CA HIS A 120 7.74 -12.99 0.42
C HIS A 120 8.93 -12.35 -0.31
N PRO A 121 10.20 -12.67 0.07
CA PRO A 121 11.39 -12.03 -0.49
C PRO A 121 11.68 -12.44 -1.95
N ARG A 122 11.01 -13.45 -2.46
CA ARG A 122 11.16 -13.97 -3.82
C ARG A 122 9.85 -13.95 -4.60
N TYR A 123 9.05 -12.88 -4.40
CA TYR A 123 7.79 -12.67 -5.11
C TYR A 123 8.04 -12.28 -6.57
N GLN A 124 8.30 -13.28 -7.40
CA GLN A 124 8.59 -13.12 -8.83
C GLN A 124 8.28 -14.41 -9.62
N ARG A 125 8.00 -14.29 -10.91
CA ARG A 125 7.61 -15.41 -11.79
C ARG A 125 8.61 -16.55 -11.81
N ALA A 126 9.92 -16.27 -11.77
CA ALA A 126 10.97 -17.27 -11.72
C ALA A 126 10.91 -18.19 -10.47
N GLN A 127 10.19 -17.77 -9.42
CA GLN A 127 10.03 -18.52 -8.18
C GLN A 127 8.59 -18.96 -7.94
N ILE A 128 7.81 -19.16 -9.00
CA ILE A 128 6.36 -19.36 -8.93
C ILE A 128 5.97 -20.56 -8.03
N ALA A 129 6.75 -21.64 -8.04
CA ALA A 129 6.47 -22.81 -7.20
C ALA A 129 6.54 -22.46 -5.70
N ARG A 130 7.54 -21.64 -5.29
CA ARG A 130 7.65 -21.14 -3.92
C ARG A 130 6.52 -20.17 -3.58
N VAL A 131 6.21 -19.27 -4.50
CA VAL A 131 5.12 -18.30 -4.35
C VAL A 131 3.79 -19.03 -4.10
N HIS A 132 3.48 -20.06 -4.89
CA HIS A 132 2.24 -20.82 -4.74
C HIS A 132 2.17 -21.64 -3.46
N HIS A 133 3.30 -21.98 -2.87
CA HIS A 133 3.36 -22.77 -1.64
C HIS A 133 3.54 -21.88 -0.40
N GLU A 134 4.55 -21.01 -0.41
CA GLU A 134 4.97 -20.24 0.77
C GLU A 134 4.12 -18.96 0.93
N LEU A 135 4.04 -18.14 -0.13
CA LEU A 135 3.30 -16.87 -0.07
C LEU A 135 1.79 -17.08 0.05
N TYR A 136 1.23 -18.03 -0.73
CA TYR A 136 -0.20 -18.27 -0.69
C TYR A 136 -0.71 -18.60 0.72
N ASN A 137 0.02 -19.41 1.47
CA ASN A 137 -0.39 -19.78 2.83
C ASN A 137 -0.47 -18.55 3.74
N LYS A 138 0.52 -17.67 3.69
CA LYS A 138 0.51 -16.40 4.46
C LYS A 138 -0.70 -15.52 4.09
N VAL A 139 -0.95 -15.33 2.80
CA VAL A 139 -2.09 -14.53 2.31
C VAL A 139 -3.43 -15.15 2.70
N PHE A 140 -3.54 -16.47 2.59
CA PHE A 140 -4.74 -17.21 2.98
C PHE A 140 -5.04 -17.11 4.49
N GLU A 141 -4.02 -17.20 5.34
CA GLU A 141 -4.16 -17.02 6.79
C GLU A 141 -4.63 -15.61 7.14
N LEU A 142 -4.03 -14.57 6.52
CA LEU A 142 -4.48 -13.19 6.68
C LEU A 142 -5.93 -12.98 6.20
N ALA A 143 -6.32 -13.62 5.09
CA ALA A 143 -7.69 -13.59 4.58
C ALA A 143 -8.68 -14.28 5.53
N CYS A 144 -8.31 -15.41 6.11
CA CYS A 144 -9.10 -16.09 7.14
C CYS A 144 -9.26 -15.22 8.39
N LEU A 145 -8.21 -14.54 8.81
CA LEU A 145 -8.26 -13.64 9.95
C LEU A 145 -9.16 -12.43 9.67
N ALA A 146 -9.04 -11.81 8.50
CA ALA A 146 -9.91 -10.71 8.07
C ALA A 146 -11.39 -11.15 8.01
N LYS A 147 -11.65 -12.38 7.52
CA LYS A 147 -12.98 -12.99 7.52
C LYS A 147 -13.55 -13.12 8.94
N GLN A 148 -12.76 -13.54 9.93
CA GLN A 148 -13.21 -13.69 11.31
C GLN A 148 -13.79 -12.37 11.87
N TYR A 149 -13.21 -11.25 11.49
CA TYR A 149 -13.69 -9.91 11.85
C TYR A 149 -14.70 -9.35 10.85
N ASN A 150 -14.98 -10.04 9.75
CA ASN A 150 -15.82 -9.58 8.65
C ASN A 150 -15.40 -8.19 8.13
N ILE A 151 -14.10 -7.96 7.97
CA ILE A 151 -13.51 -6.75 7.37
C ILE A 151 -13.00 -7.04 5.97
N GLY A 152 -12.81 -5.99 5.14
CA GLY A 152 -12.24 -6.11 3.81
C GLY A 152 -10.73 -6.28 3.84
N LEU A 153 -10.18 -7.14 2.95
CA LEU A 153 -8.76 -7.28 2.68
C LEU A 153 -8.53 -7.09 1.18
N ASN A 154 -7.81 -6.04 0.82
CA ASN A 154 -7.43 -5.73 -0.56
C ASN A 154 -6.00 -6.18 -0.85
N ILE A 155 -5.80 -6.84 -1.98
CA ILE A 155 -4.47 -7.10 -2.53
C ILE A 155 -4.09 -5.90 -3.39
N ASP A 156 -3.06 -5.17 -2.99
CA ASP A 156 -2.56 -4.03 -3.74
C ASP A 156 -1.84 -4.46 -5.02
N ALA A 157 -1.96 -3.63 -6.06
CA ALA A 157 -1.25 -3.84 -7.31
C ALA A 157 0.18 -3.32 -7.19
N GLU A 158 1.11 -4.08 -7.70
CA GLU A 158 2.53 -3.77 -7.73
C GLU A 158 3.05 -3.70 -9.18
N GLU A 159 4.33 -3.98 -9.44
CA GLU A 159 4.89 -3.89 -10.79
C GLU A 159 4.19 -4.82 -11.78
N SER A 160 4.20 -4.44 -13.05
CA SER A 160 3.46 -5.13 -14.12
C SER A 160 3.85 -6.60 -14.29
N GLU A 161 5.09 -6.96 -14.01
CA GLU A 161 5.58 -8.34 -14.07
C GLU A 161 4.97 -9.26 -12.99
N ARG A 162 4.42 -8.67 -11.91
CA ARG A 162 3.78 -9.39 -10.80
C ARG A 162 2.28 -9.57 -10.98
N LEU A 163 1.69 -8.92 -12.00
CA LEU A 163 0.24 -8.93 -12.21
C LEU A 163 -0.33 -10.34 -12.33
N GLU A 164 0.27 -11.17 -13.19
CA GLU A 164 -0.25 -12.54 -13.42
C GLU A 164 -0.19 -13.39 -12.16
N ILE A 165 0.90 -13.29 -11.41
CA ILE A 165 1.06 -14.02 -10.14
C ILE A 165 -0.02 -13.57 -9.14
N SER A 166 -0.26 -12.26 -9.04
CA SER A 166 -1.28 -11.72 -8.14
C SER A 166 -2.69 -12.19 -8.52
N LEU A 167 -2.99 -12.30 -9.81
CA LEU A 167 -4.26 -12.84 -10.31
C LEU A 167 -4.40 -14.33 -10.01
N GLU A 168 -3.34 -15.13 -10.16
CA GLU A 168 -3.33 -16.55 -9.81
C GLU A 168 -3.61 -16.75 -8.30
N LEU A 169 -3.01 -15.94 -7.44
CA LEU A 169 -3.27 -15.98 -6.00
C LEU A 169 -4.69 -15.54 -5.65
N LEU A 170 -5.19 -14.49 -6.31
CA LEU A 170 -6.57 -14.04 -6.15
C LEU A 170 -7.56 -15.14 -6.56
N GLU A 171 -7.35 -15.79 -7.70
CA GLU A 171 -8.21 -16.88 -8.18
C GLU A 171 -8.27 -18.03 -7.16
N ARG A 172 -7.13 -18.44 -6.63
CA ARG A 172 -7.10 -19.48 -5.58
C ARG A 172 -7.90 -19.06 -4.34
N LEU A 173 -7.76 -17.83 -3.87
CA LEU A 173 -8.56 -17.34 -2.74
C LEU A 173 -10.05 -17.32 -3.03
N CYS A 174 -10.44 -16.98 -4.26
CA CYS A 174 -11.85 -16.97 -4.67
C CYS A 174 -12.50 -18.36 -4.63
N PHE A 175 -11.76 -19.41 -4.91
CA PHE A 175 -12.25 -20.79 -4.87
C PHE A 175 -11.99 -21.50 -3.54
N GLU A 176 -11.39 -20.81 -2.56
CA GLU A 176 -11.10 -21.40 -1.26
C GLU A 176 -12.39 -21.61 -0.43
N PRO A 177 -12.74 -22.88 -0.09
CA PRO A 177 -13.98 -23.17 0.61
C PRO A 177 -14.13 -22.46 1.96
N LYS A 178 -13.02 -22.28 2.69
CA LYS A 178 -13.02 -21.56 3.96
C LYS A 178 -13.40 -20.08 3.82
N LEU A 179 -13.30 -19.53 2.61
CA LEU A 179 -13.65 -18.15 2.31
C LEU A 179 -14.99 -18.03 1.55
N ALA A 180 -15.75 -19.12 1.34
CA ALA A 180 -16.87 -19.19 0.39
C ALA A 180 -17.92 -18.08 0.58
N ASP A 181 -18.35 -17.81 1.79
CA ASP A 181 -19.42 -16.87 2.18
C ASP A 181 -18.91 -15.45 2.50
N TRP A 182 -17.61 -15.24 2.47
CA TRP A 182 -17.03 -13.93 2.75
C TRP A 182 -16.92 -13.06 1.49
N LYS A 183 -17.34 -11.79 1.59
CA LYS A 183 -17.37 -10.81 0.51
C LYS A 183 -16.25 -9.75 0.63
N GLY A 184 -15.28 -10.01 1.48
CA GLY A 184 -14.22 -9.05 1.82
C GLY A 184 -12.95 -9.19 1.00
N ILE A 185 -12.90 -10.07 -0.02
CA ILE A 185 -11.76 -10.16 -0.91
C ILE A 185 -11.77 -8.96 -1.86
N GLY A 186 -10.67 -8.22 -1.89
CA GLY A 186 -10.48 -7.07 -2.76
C GLY A 186 -9.21 -7.18 -3.60
N PHE A 187 -9.20 -6.46 -4.72
CA PHE A 187 -8.07 -6.41 -5.63
C PHE A 187 -7.94 -5.03 -6.27
N VAL A 188 -6.71 -4.60 -6.54
CA VAL A 188 -6.41 -3.32 -7.15
C VAL A 188 -6.00 -3.50 -8.60
N ILE A 189 -6.62 -2.71 -9.50
CA ILE A 189 -6.33 -2.69 -10.94
C ILE A 189 -5.72 -1.35 -11.29
N GLN A 190 -4.63 -1.36 -12.06
CA GLN A 190 -3.90 -0.16 -12.49
C GLN A 190 -4.26 0.23 -13.92
N ALA A 191 -4.95 1.37 -14.10
CA ALA A 191 -5.45 1.84 -15.39
C ALA A 191 -4.33 2.20 -16.39
N TYR A 192 -3.12 2.53 -15.90
CA TYR A 192 -2.00 2.87 -16.78
C TYR A 192 -1.41 1.65 -17.51
N GLN A 193 -1.74 0.42 -17.08
CA GLN A 193 -1.30 -0.80 -17.77
C GLN A 193 -2.12 -1.03 -19.04
N LYS A 194 -1.45 -1.34 -20.14
CA LYS A 194 -2.11 -1.67 -21.41
C LYS A 194 -3.04 -2.88 -21.31
N ARG A 195 -2.78 -3.77 -20.36
CA ARG A 195 -3.60 -4.96 -20.06
C ARG A 195 -4.84 -4.68 -19.20
N CYS A 196 -5.04 -3.43 -18.76
CA CYS A 196 -6.08 -3.09 -17.77
C CYS A 196 -7.47 -3.60 -18.14
N PHE A 197 -7.92 -3.42 -19.38
CA PHE A 197 -9.24 -3.89 -19.84
C PHE A 197 -9.38 -5.41 -19.75
N TYR A 198 -8.37 -6.15 -20.17
CA TYR A 198 -8.38 -7.61 -20.07
C TYR A 198 -8.37 -8.10 -18.60
N VAL A 199 -7.71 -7.36 -17.71
CA VAL A 199 -7.75 -7.64 -16.27
C VAL A 199 -9.15 -7.41 -15.70
N VAL A 200 -9.85 -6.36 -16.13
CA VAL A 200 -11.25 -6.12 -15.74
C VAL A 200 -12.14 -7.27 -16.20
N ASP A 201 -12.03 -7.69 -17.46
CA ASP A 201 -12.82 -8.81 -18.01
C ASP A 201 -12.53 -10.11 -17.24
N TYR A 202 -11.26 -10.40 -16.96
CA TYR A 202 -10.84 -11.56 -16.17
C TYR A 202 -11.46 -11.53 -14.76
N ILE A 203 -11.42 -10.39 -14.07
CA ILE A 203 -11.97 -10.25 -12.72
C ILE A 203 -13.49 -10.41 -12.71
N VAL A 204 -14.19 -9.87 -13.70
CA VAL A 204 -15.64 -10.05 -13.85
C VAL A 204 -16.00 -11.52 -14.08
N ASP A 205 -15.24 -12.21 -14.93
CA ASP A 205 -15.40 -13.65 -15.16
C ASP A 205 -15.10 -14.46 -13.89
N LEU A 206 -14.00 -14.16 -13.22
CA LEU A 206 -13.61 -14.81 -11.96
C LEU A 206 -14.69 -14.66 -10.89
N ALA A 207 -15.25 -13.45 -10.72
CA ALA A 207 -16.33 -13.20 -9.77
C ALA A 207 -17.57 -14.07 -10.07
N LYS A 208 -17.94 -14.23 -11.36
CA LYS A 208 -19.03 -15.10 -11.80
C LYS A 208 -18.74 -16.58 -11.54
N ARG A 209 -17.58 -17.07 -11.99
CA ARG A 209 -17.18 -18.48 -11.83
C ARG A 209 -17.08 -18.92 -10.37
N SER A 210 -16.58 -18.04 -9.52
CA SER A 210 -16.42 -18.32 -8.08
C SER A 210 -17.65 -17.98 -7.25
N ASN A 211 -18.69 -17.41 -7.85
CA ASN A 211 -19.85 -16.86 -7.15
C ASN A 211 -19.47 -15.89 -6.01
N LYS A 212 -18.45 -15.09 -6.24
CA LYS A 212 -17.92 -14.11 -5.29
C LYS A 212 -18.35 -12.70 -5.66
N ARG A 213 -18.50 -11.88 -4.63
CA ARG A 213 -18.58 -10.43 -4.77
C ARG A 213 -17.23 -9.85 -4.38
N LEU A 214 -16.47 -9.35 -5.35
CA LEU A 214 -15.13 -8.80 -5.17
C LEU A 214 -15.19 -7.29 -5.00
N MET A 215 -14.35 -6.76 -4.12
CA MET A 215 -14.13 -5.32 -3.98
C MET A 215 -13.00 -4.90 -4.91
N ILE A 216 -13.31 -4.04 -5.88
CA ILE A 216 -12.32 -3.62 -6.89
C ILE A 216 -12.02 -2.14 -6.73
N ARG A 217 -10.74 -1.82 -6.63
CA ARG A 217 -10.21 -0.47 -6.64
C ARG A 217 -9.47 -0.23 -7.95
N LEU A 218 -10.02 0.62 -8.82
CA LEU A 218 -9.35 1.05 -10.04
C LEU A 218 -8.52 2.31 -9.73
N VAL A 219 -7.22 2.21 -9.88
CA VAL A 219 -6.27 3.30 -9.64
C VAL A 219 -5.54 3.69 -10.91
N LYS A 220 -4.91 4.86 -10.92
CA LYS A 220 -4.06 5.27 -12.06
C LYS A 220 -2.89 4.31 -12.25
N GLY A 221 -2.17 4.01 -11.19
CA GLY A 221 -0.96 3.21 -11.13
C GLY A 221 0.18 3.98 -10.47
N ALA A 222 0.98 3.29 -9.67
CA ALA A 222 2.02 3.91 -8.83
C ALA A 222 3.43 3.80 -9.41
N TYR A 223 3.68 2.87 -10.34
CA TYR A 223 5.02 2.48 -10.77
C TYR A 223 5.38 2.99 -12.19
N TRP A 224 4.72 4.04 -12.69
CA TRP A 224 4.84 4.47 -14.09
C TRP A 224 6.29 4.76 -14.52
N ASP A 225 7.04 5.51 -13.71
CA ASP A 225 8.42 5.90 -14.03
C ASP A 225 9.37 4.69 -14.00
N SER A 226 9.21 3.79 -13.02
CA SER A 226 10.01 2.57 -12.91
C SER A 226 9.70 1.56 -14.01
N GLU A 227 8.45 1.42 -14.41
CA GLU A 227 8.04 0.57 -15.52
C GLU A 227 8.63 1.04 -16.86
N ILE A 228 8.60 2.34 -17.13
CA ILE A 228 9.23 2.92 -18.33
C ILE A 228 10.73 2.69 -18.30
N LYS A 229 11.40 3.01 -17.18
CA LYS A 229 12.84 2.86 -17.05
C LYS A 229 13.29 1.39 -17.18
N LYS A 230 12.55 0.47 -16.55
CA LYS A 230 12.82 -0.97 -16.64
C LYS A 230 12.69 -1.44 -18.09
N ALA A 231 11.62 -1.11 -18.78
CA ALA A 231 11.41 -1.49 -20.17
C ALA A 231 12.53 -0.96 -21.11
N GLN A 232 13.04 0.25 -20.85
CA GLN A 232 14.17 0.82 -21.59
C GLN A 232 15.48 0.05 -21.32
N ILE A 233 15.76 -0.30 -20.07
CA ILE A 233 16.96 -1.08 -19.69
C ILE A 233 16.91 -2.47 -20.30
N ASP A 234 15.73 -3.10 -20.28
CA ASP A 234 15.52 -4.45 -20.83
C ASP A 234 15.45 -4.47 -22.36
N GLY A 235 15.57 -3.30 -23.03
CA GLY A 235 15.52 -3.17 -24.49
C GLY A 235 14.18 -3.57 -25.10
N MET A 236 13.09 -3.44 -24.35
CA MET A 236 11.76 -3.79 -24.84
C MET A 236 11.30 -2.83 -25.94
N THR A 237 10.74 -3.39 -27.01
CA THR A 237 10.20 -2.59 -28.12
C THR A 237 8.81 -2.01 -27.81
N ASP A 238 8.11 -2.59 -26.84
CA ASP A 238 6.82 -2.11 -26.35
C ASP A 238 6.81 -2.02 -24.81
N TYR A 239 6.12 -1.02 -24.28
CA TYR A 239 6.04 -0.79 -22.85
C TYR A 239 4.79 -1.46 -22.25
N PRO A 240 4.85 -1.98 -21.02
CA PRO A 240 3.68 -2.56 -20.35
C PRO A 240 2.64 -1.52 -19.95
N VAL A 241 3.02 -0.24 -19.98
CA VAL A 241 2.18 0.90 -19.58
C VAL A 241 2.02 1.90 -20.72
N PHE A 242 0.97 2.72 -20.66
CA PHE A 242 0.83 3.86 -21.55
C PHE A 242 1.90 4.90 -21.25
N THR A 243 2.56 5.40 -22.31
CA THR A 243 3.71 6.31 -22.17
C THR A 243 3.33 7.79 -22.18
N ARG A 244 2.09 8.10 -22.56
CA ARG A 244 1.57 9.47 -22.56
C ARG A 244 0.60 9.65 -21.41
N LYS A 245 0.86 10.67 -20.59
CA LYS A 245 -0.12 11.19 -19.64
C LYS A 245 -1.01 12.17 -20.39
N VAL A 246 -2.30 11.84 -20.52
CA VAL A 246 -3.28 12.74 -21.12
C VAL A 246 -3.89 13.58 -20.02
#